data_4783570529d88fe17cd6f4842942c745
#
_entry.id   4783570529d88fe17cd6f4842942c745
#
_cell.length_a   1.000
_cell.length_b   1.000
_cell.length_c   1.000
_cell.angle_alpha   90.00
_cell.angle_beta   90.00
_cell.angle_gamma   90.00
#
_symmetry.space_group_name_H-M   'P 1'
#
loop_
_entity.id
_entity.type
_entity.pdbx_description
1 polymer ?
#
loop_
_entity_poly.entity_id
_entity_poly.type
_entity_poly.pdbx_seq_one_letter_code
_entity_poly.pdbx_strand_id
1 'polypeptide(L)'
;MSHEFTVTGSEVVLDAPIIAVRRDQVVMPGGTEAAREIVEHFGAVAVVALDDQGRVALVEQYRHSVGERLLELPAGLLDMHAEDELTCAKRELQEEAGLAADEWGVLVDLVTSPGFAEEAVRVFIARGLHEVERPEAENEEADMGFSWVDLEEAADKALRREVVNSIAVSGILAAARLVARGDAPRPIDEPFRLRPTSLANRRAEQGVVPDMKRI
;
A
#
# COMPACT_ATOMS: atom_id res chain seq x y z
N MET A 1 23.86 15.35 19.81
CA MET A 1 23.49 13.95 19.52
C MET A 1 21.96 13.91 19.57
N SER A 2 21.32 13.23 18.63
CA SER A 2 19.85 13.04 18.66
C SER A 2 19.50 12.11 19.83
N HIS A 3 18.33 12.33 20.46
CA HIS A 3 17.79 11.45 21.49
C HIS A 3 17.48 10.07 20.91
N GLU A 4 17.81 9.00 21.64
CA GLU A 4 17.41 7.64 21.30
C GLU A 4 16.12 7.30 22.03
N PHE A 5 15.06 7.02 21.27
CA PHE A 5 13.76 6.64 21.81
C PHE A 5 13.74 5.16 22.19
N THR A 6 13.85 4.87 23.48
CA THR A 6 13.89 3.50 24.00
C THR A 6 12.47 3.07 24.41
N VAL A 7 12.03 1.89 23.96
CA VAL A 7 10.79 1.26 24.40
C VAL A 7 11.10 0.43 25.66
N THR A 8 10.45 0.76 26.78
CA THR A 8 10.60 0.09 28.10
C THR A 8 9.54 -0.96 28.34
N GLY A 9 8.42 -0.92 27.64
CA GLY A 9 7.35 -1.90 27.72
C GLY A 9 6.43 -1.83 26.51
N SER A 10 5.82 -2.93 26.14
CA SER A 10 4.86 -3.02 25.03
C SER A 10 3.78 -4.03 25.35
N GLU A 11 2.52 -3.69 25.09
CA GLU A 11 1.37 -4.57 25.22
C GLU A 11 0.45 -4.45 23.98
N VAL A 12 -0.15 -5.56 23.56
CA VAL A 12 -1.19 -5.55 22.53
C VAL A 12 -2.52 -5.26 23.19
N VAL A 13 -3.17 -4.17 22.80
CA VAL A 13 -4.47 -3.73 23.35
C VAL A 13 -5.66 -4.10 22.47
N LEU A 14 -5.42 -4.34 21.17
CA LEU A 14 -6.41 -4.86 20.22
C LEU A 14 -5.70 -5.79 19.25
N ASP A 15 -6.33 -6.91 18.93
CA ASP A 15 -5.88 -7.83 17.90
C ASP A 15 -7.07 -8.16 16.98
N ALA A 16 -7.00 -7.73 15.71
CA ALA A 16 -8.06 -7.83 14.72
C ALA A 16 -7.50 -8.42 13.39
N PRO A 17 -8.35 -8.85 12.45
CA PRO A 17 -7.90 -9.59 11.25
C PRO A 17 -6.79 -8.93 10.45
N ILE A 18 -6.87 -7.62 10.21
CA ILE A 18 -5.95 -6.88 9.33
C ILE A 18 -5.08 -5.86 10.05
N ILE A 19 -5.34 -5.61 11.34
CA ILE A 19 -4.56 -4.69 12.17
C ILE A 19 -4.41 -5.25 13.59
N ALA A 20 -3.40 -4.77 14.31
CA ALA A 20 -3.39 -4.83 15.77
C ALA A 20 -3.07 -3.43 16.30
N VAL A 21 -3.38 -3.17 17.56
CA VAL A 21 -2.96 -1.96 18.26
C VAL A 21 -2.10 -2.37 19.43
N ARG A 22 -0.85 -1.92 19.45
CA ARG A 22 0.02 -2.04 20.62
C ARG A 22 0.16 -0.69 21.33
N ARG A 23 0.38 -0.76 22.63
CA ARG A 23 0.76 0.38 23.46
C ARG A 23 2.20 0.21 23.91
N ASP A 24 3.07 1.11 23.48
CA ASP A 24 4.47 1.17 23.87
C ASP A 24 4.68 2.23 24.95
N GLN A 25 5.51 1.93 25.97
CA GLN A 25 6.05 2.91 26.89
C GLN A 25 7.40 3.38 26.32
N VAL A 26 7.52 4.66 26.03
CA VAL A 26 8.67 5.22 25.32
C VAL A 26 9.34 6.27 26.19
N VAL A 27 10.67 6.17 26.34
CA VAL A 27 11.48 7.19 27.02
C VAL A 27 11.61 8.41 26.12
N MET A 28 11.08 9.54 26.60
CA MET A 28 11.09 10.81 25.90
C MET A 28 12.36 11.62 26.19
N PRO A 29 12.70 12.64 25.36
CA PRO A 29 13.74 13.59 25.69
C PRO A 29 13.49 14.20 27.08
N GLY A 30 14.50 14.13 27.95
CA GLY A 30 14.37 14.55 29.36
C GLY A 30 14.12 13.39 30.35
N GLY A 31 13.97 12.14 29.85
CA GLY A 31 13.92 10.94 30.70
C GLY A 31 12.55 10.56 31.23
N THR A 32 11.49 11.29 30.87
CA THR A 32 10.11 10.90 31.22
C THR A 32 9.60 9.81 30.27
N GLU A 33 8.74 8.93 30.75
CA GLU A 33 8.06 7.95 29.91
C GLU A 33 6.71 8.47 29.43
N ALA A 34 6.33 8.11 28.20
CA ALA A 34 5.02 8.39 27.63
C ALA A 34 4.49 7.20 26.82
N ALA A 35 3.20 6.94 26.97
CA ALA A 35 2.53 5.93 26.17
C ALA A 35 2.38 6.38 24.71
N ARG A 36 2.50 5.40 23.78
CA ARG A 36 2.21 5.55 22.36
C ARG A 36 1.40 4.35 21.89
N GLU A 37 0.20 4.63 21.39
CA GLU A 37 -0.63 3.64 20.70
C GLU A 37 -0.21 3.63 19.24
N ILE A 38 0.11 2.43 18.74
CA ILE A 38 0.60 2.20 17.39
C ILE A 38 -0.28 1.17 16.72
N VAL A 39 -0.84 1.52 15.56
CA VAL A 39 -1.53 0.57 14.70
C VAL A 39 -0.48 -0.23 13.94
N GLU A 40 -0.40 -1.53 14.24
CA GLU A 40 0.39 -2.49 13.47
C GLU A 40 -0.39 -2.89 12.22
N HIS A 41 0.32 -3.00 11.09
CA HIS A 41 -0.23 -3.29 9.77
C HIS A 41 0.71 -4.23 9.00
N PHE A 42 0.19 -4.96 8.01
CA PHE A 42 1.05 -5.81 7.15
C PHE A 42 1.92 -5.02 6.18
N GLY A 43 1.59 -3.75 5.94
CA GLY A 43 2.06 -3.00 4.79
C GLY A 43 1.24 -3.34 3.55
N ALA A 44 1.50 -2.61 2.48
CA ALA A 44 0.76 -2.81 1.23
C ALA A 44 1.64 -2.49 0.02
N VAL A 45 1.12 -2.86 -1.15
CA VAL A 45 1.63 -2.45 -2.45
C VAL A 45 0.53 -1.76 -3.23
N ALA A 46 0.92 -0.90 -4.17
CA ALA A 46 0.00 -0.33 -5.15
C ALA A 46 0.68 -0.25 -6.53
N VAL A 47 -0.10 -0.19 -7.59
CA VAL A 47 0.42 -0.25 -8.96
C VAL A 47 -0.09 0.90 -9.80
N VAL A 48 0.81 1.74 -10.29
CA VAL A 48 0.53 2.63 -11.43
C VAL A 48 0.72 1.81 -12.70
N ALA A 49 -0.35 1.20 -13.18
CA ALA A 49 -0.38 0.47 -14.45
C ALA A 49 -0.60 1.48 -15.58
N LEU A 50 0.46 1.72 -16.37
CA LEU A 50 0.49 2.75 -17.41
C LEU A 50 0.54 2.10 -18.80
N ASP A 51 -0.49 2.34 -19.61
CA ASP A 51 -0.58 1.80 -20.97
C ASP A 51 0.24 2.62 -22.00
N ASP A 52 0.33 2.08 -23.22
CA ASP A 52 1.07 2.72 -24.33
C ASP A 52 0.43 4.03 -24.83
N GLN A 53 -0.81 4.33 -24.41
CA GLN A 53 -1.51 5.57 -24.71
C GLN A 53 -1.31 6.63 -23.61
N GLY A 54 -0.53 6.32 -22.57
CA GLY A 54 -0.29 7.21 -21.43
C GLY A 54 -1.44 7.29 -20.44
N ARG A 55 -2.32 6.26 -20.40
CA ARG A 55 -3.44 6.19 -19.46
C ARG A 55 -3.06 5.30 -18.28
N VAL A 56 -3.52 5.68 -17.10
CA VAL A 56 -3.39 4.91 -15.86
C VAL A 56 -4.69 4.15 -15.56
N ALA A 57 -4.54 2.90 -15.14
CA ALA A 57 -5.64 2.10 -14.63
C ALA A 57 -6.03 2.56 -13.22
N LEU A 58 -7.31 2.91 -13.02
CA LEU A 58 -7.88 3.27 -11.74
C LEU A 58 -9.04 2.32 -11.39
N VAL A 59 -9.15 1.99 -10.12
CA VAL A 59 -10.28 1.27 -9.55
C VAL A 59 -11.12 2.21 -8.70
N GLU A 60 -12.42 1.95 -8.60
CA GLU A 60 -13.32 2.66 -7.69
C GLU A 60 -13.82 1.70 -6.63
N GLN A 61 -13.52 1.97 -5.38
CA GLN A 61 -13.85 1.12 -4.25
C GLN A 61 -14.56 1.88 -3.13
N TYR A 62 -15.55 1.25 -2.50
CA TYR A 62 -16.17 1.79 -1.29
C TYR A 62 -15.25 1.60 -0.09
N ARG A 63 -14.93 2.70 0.59
CA ARG A 63 -14.11 2.69 1.82
C ARG A 63 -14.97 3.01 3.03
N HIS A 64 -15.36 1.97 3.77
CA HIS A 64 -16.27 2.08 4.92
C HIS A 64 -15.77 3.05 5.99
N SER A 65 -14.46 3.15 6.19
CA SER A 65 -13.85 4.05 7.19
C SER A 65 -14.12 5.54 6.95
N VAL A 66 -14.38 5.92 5.70
CA VAL A 66 -14.71 7.31 5.30
C VAL A 66 -16.13 7.44 4.76
N GLY A 67 -16.84 6.32 4.53
CA GLY A 67 -18.23 6.30 4.04
C GLY A 67 -18.40 6.69 2.57
N GLU A 68 -17.33 6.63 1.77
CA GLU A 68 -17.30 7.15 0.40
C GLU A 68 -16.71 6.12 -0.57
N ARG A 69 -17.04 6.24 -1.87
CA ARG A 69 -16.32 5.58 -2.95
C ARG A 69 -15.15 6.43 -3.38
N LEU A 70 -13.98 5.81 -3.46
CA LEU A 70 -12.73 6.50 -3.81
C LEU A 70 -12.17 5.93 -5.10
N LEU A 71 -11.60 6.82 -5.94
CA LEU A 71 -10.74 6.42 -7.04
C LEU A 71 -9.34 6.12 -6.49
N GLU A 72 -8.86 4.92 -6.77
CA GLU A 72 -7.63 4.37 -6.22
C GLU A 72 -6.78 3.70 -7.31
N LEU A 73 -5.53 3.43 -7.01
CA LEU A 73 -4.69 2.52 -7.78
C LEU A 73 -5.02 1.07 -7.38
N PRO A 74 -4.88 0.08 -8.27
CA PRO A 74 -4.85 -1.32 -7.88
C PRO A 74 -3.85 -1.53 -6.75
N ALA A 75 -4.29 -2.15 -5.62
CA ALA A 75 -3.51 -2.19 -4.39
C ALA A 75 -3.95 -3.31 -3.46
N GLY A 76 -3.00 -3.94 -2.77
CA GLY A 76 -3.32 -4.96 -1.78
C GLY A 76 -2.34 -5.08 -0.64
N LEU A 77 -2.73 -5.85 0.36
CA LEU A 77 -1.97 -6.07 1.58
C LEU A 77 -0.85 -7.10 1.38
N LEU A 78 0.25 -6.91 2.09
CA LEU A 78 1.36 -7.88 2.21
C LEU A 78 1.05 -8.93 3.31
N ASP A 79 -0.11 -9.55 3.21
CA ASP A 79 -0.69 -10.44 4.21
C ASP A 79 -0.55 -11.93 3.91
N MET A 80 0.06 -12.27 2.79
CA MET A 80 0.41 -13.66 2.47
C MET A 80 1.81 -13.98 2.99
N HIS A 81 1.92 -15.04 3.78
CA HIS A 81 3.21 -15.45 4.37
C HIS A 81 4.25 -15.74 3.28
N ALA A 82 5.44 -15.15 3.41
CA ALA A 82 6.56 -15.26 2.49
C ALA A 82 6.32 -14.71 1.07
N GLU A 83 5.24 -13.96 0.83
CA GLU A 83 5.04 -13.24 -0.42
C GLU A 83 5.91 -11.97 -0.45
N ASP A 84 6.67 -11.79 -1.55
CA ASP A 84 7.40 -10.55 -1.78
C ASP A 84 6.51 -9.45 -2.38
N GLU A 85 6.97 -8.21 -2.34
CA GLU A 85 6.20 -7.04 -2.75
C GLU A 85 5.81 -7.07 -4.24
N LEU A 86 6.71 -7.55 -5.11
CA LEU A 86 6.43 -7.61 -6.55
C LEU A 86 5.43 -8.71 -6.89
N THR A 87 5.53 -9.86 -6.22
CA THR A 87 4.57 -10.96 -6.38
C THR A 87 3.17 -10.51 -5.95
N CYS A 88 3.06 -9.84 -4.81
CA CYS A 88 1.82 -9.23 -4.34
C CYS A 88 1.28 -8.22 -5.36
N ALA A 89 2.11 -7.28 -5.84
CA ALA A 89 1.68 -6.28 -6.81
C ALA A 89 1.16 -6.87 -8.13
N LYS A 90 1.76 -7.96 -8.61
CA LYS A 90 1.30 -8.68 -9.80
C LYS A 90 -0.03 -9.36 -9.58
N ARG A 91 -0.21 -10.00 -8.43
CA ARG A 91 -1.45 -10.67 -8.05
C ARG A 91 -2.60 -9.66 -7.95
N GLU A 92 -2.42 -8.56 -7.23
CA GLU A 92 -3.44 -7.52 -7.07
C GLU A 92 -3.79 -6.83 -8.39
N LEU A 93 -2.81 -6.58 -9.25
CA LEU A 93 -3.07 -6.02 -10.58
C LEU A 93 -3.96 -6.95 -11.42
N GLN A 94 -3.76 -8.27 -11.32
CA GLN A 94 -4.61 -9.25 -11.98
C GLN A 94 -6.00 -9.33 -11.33
N GLU A 95 -6.08 -9.40 -10.00
CA GLU A 95 -7.32 -9.57 -9.25
C GLU A 95 -8.24 -8.36 -9.40
N GLU A 96 -7.71 -7.15 -9.27
CA GLU A 96 -8.51 -5.93 -9.29
C GLU A 96 -8.72 -5.35 -10.70
N ALA A 97 -7.74 -5.47 -11.60
CA ALA A 97 -7.81 -4.85 -12.92
C ALA A 97 -7.87 -5.82 -14.11
N GLY A 98 -7.62 -7.13 -13.92
CA GLY A 98 -7.54 -8.10 -15.02
C GLY A 98 -6.34 -7.84 -15.95
N LEU A 99 -5.26 -7.30 -15.41
CA LEU A 99 -4.07 -6.91 -16.15
C LEU A 99 -2.83 -7.65 -15.66
N ALA A 100 -1.91 -7.92 -16.60
CA ALA A 100 -0.52 -8.26 -16.31
C ALA A 100 0.41 -7.29 -17.04
N ALA A 101 1.69 -7.27 -16.67
CA ALA A 101 2.67 -6.34 -17.19
C ALA A 101 4.03 -7.01 -17.39
N ASP A 102 4.76 -6.59 -18.43
CA ASP A 102 6.09 -7.11 -18.77
C ASP A 102 7.20 -6.35 -18.04
N GLU A 103 7.01 -5.04 -17.79
CA GLU A 103 8.02 -4.14 -17.22
C GLU A 103 7.56 -3.59 -15.88
N TRP A 104 8.42 -3.67 -14.88
CA TRP A 104 8.16 -3.23 -13.52
C TRP A 104 9.31 -2.39 -12.98
N GLY A 105 8.96 -1.41 -12.16
CA GLY A 105 9.93 -0.63 -11.41
C GLY A 105 9.32 -0.07 -10.13
N VAL A 106 10.16 0.19 -9.13
CA VAL A 106 9.71 0.85 -7.90
C VAL A 106 9.58 2.35 -8.16
N LEU A 107 8.39 2.89 -7.93
CA LEU A 107 8.10 4.30 -8.16
C LEU A 107 8.35 5.13 -6.90
N VAL A 108 7.68 4.82 -5.81
CA VAL A 108 7.80 5.52 -4.52
C VAL A 108 7.45 4.61 -3.35
N ASP A 109 8.12 4.80 -2.23
CA ASP A 109 7.74 4.20 -0.94
C ASP A 109 7.10 5.27 -0.06
N LEU A 110 6.00 4.94 0.59
CA LEU A 110 5.18 5.85 1.39
C LEU A 110 5.07 5.35 2.83
N VAL A 111 5.02 6.27 3.77
CA VAL A 111 4.51 6.05 5.13
C VAL A 111 3.23 6.86 5.24
N THR A 112 2.09 6.20 5.43
CA THR A 112 0.77 6.83 5.26
C THR A 112 0.37 7.68 6.46
N SER A 113 0.54 7.15 7.68
CA SER A 113 0.08 7.81 8.91
C SER A 113 1.10 7.67 10.06
N PRO A 114 2.33 8.21 9.92
CA PRO A 114 3.44 7.95 10.86
C PRO A 114 3.21 8.49 12.28
N GLY A 115 2.16 9.24 12.50
CA GLY A 115 1.78 9.72 13.83
C GLY A 115 1.21 8.62 14.73
N PHE A 116 0.67 7.53 14.17
CA PHE A 116 0.04 6.46 14.95
C PHE A 116 0.05 5.08 14.28
N ALA A 117 0.45 4.96 13.03
CA ALA A 117 0.48 3.68 12.31
C ALA A 117 1.86 3.43 11.72
N GLU A 118 2.23 2.15 11.65
CA GLU A 118 3.44 1.70 10.98
C GLU A 118 3.18 1.33 9.51
N GLU A 119 1.98 1.59 8.99
CA GLU A 119 1.65 1.30 7.60
C GLU A 119 2.62 2.00 6.65
N ALA A 120 3.26 1.19 5.82
CA ALA A 120 4.06 1.64 4.71
C ALA A 120 3.58 0.96 3.43
N VAL A 121 3.65 1.68 2.31
CA VAL A 121 3.17 1.22 1.02
C VAL A 121 4.26 1.41 -0.03
N ARG A 122 4.56 0.36 -0.79
CA ARG A 122 5.41 0.45 -1.97
C ARG A 122 4.55 0.60 -3.21
N VAL A 123 4.76 1.67 -3.96
CA VAL A 123 4.08 1.90 -5.24
C VAL A 123 5.00 1.49 -6.37
N PHE A 124 4.53 0.58 -7.21
CA PHE A 124 5.19 0.17 -8.44
C PHE A 124 4.65 0.95 -9.64
N ILE A 125 5.46 1.10 -10.68
CA ILE A 125 5.01 1.42 -12.03
C ILE A 125 5.12 0.17 -12.89
N ALA A 126 4.06 -0.12 -13.65
CA ALA A 126 3.97 -1.28 -14.54
C ALA A 126 3.67 -0.82 -15.97
N ARG A 127 4.37 -1.39 -16.96
CA ARG A 127 4.23 -1.10 -18.40
C ARG A 127 4.23 -2.39 -19.22
N GLY A 128 3.96 -2.28 -20.52
CA GLY A 128 3.79 -3.47 -21.37
C GLY A 128 2.57 -4.27 -20.92
N LEU A 129 1.45 -3.56 -20.72
CA LEU A 129 0.24 -4.13 -20.16
C LEU A 129 -0.47 -5.03 -21.16
N HIS A 130 -1.00 -6.15 -20.68
CA HIS A 130 -1.87 -7.04 -21.45
C HIS A 130 -2.98 -7.58 -20.55
N GLU A 131 -4.14 -7.85 -21.16
CA GLU A 131 -5.29 -8.42 -20.47
C GLU A 131 -5.05 -9.89 -20.11
N VAL A 132 -5.47 -10.25 -18.91
CA VAL A 132 -5.45 -11.62 -18.38
C VAL A 132 -6.80 -11.95 -17.76
N GLU A 133 -7.07 -13.27 -17.61
CA GLU A 133 -8.29 -13.71 -16.93
C GLU A 133 -8.27 -13.21 -15.49
N ARG A 134 -9.35 -12.50 -15.13
CA ARG A 134 -9.58 -12.02 -13.77
C ARG A 134 -10.21 -13.16 -12.97
N PRO A 135 -9.69 -13.50 -11.78
CA PRO A 135 -10.35 -14.44 -10.88
C PRO A 135 -11.79 -14.00 -10.55
N GLU A 136 -12.63 -14.93 -10.10
CA GLU A 136 -13.95 -14.55 -9.59
C GLU A 136 -13.78 -13.58 -8.41
N ALA A 137 -14.37 -12.39 -8.57
CA ALA A 137 -14.30 -11.35 -7.56
C ALA A 137 -15.10 -11.75 -6.32
N GLU A 138 -14.47 -11.67 -5.16
CA GLU A 138 -15.10 -11.97 -3.88
C GLU A 138 -15.31 -10.69 -3.06
N ASN A 139 -16.35 -10.68 -2.22
CA ASN A 139 -16.62 -9.63 -1.23
C ASN A 139 -16.59 -8.19 -1.82
N GLU A 140 -15.65 -7.37 -1.40
CA GLU A 140 -15.53 -5.96 -1.79
C GLU A 140 -15.14 -5.78 -3.26
N GLU A 141 -14.40 -6.74 -3.84
CA GLU A 141 -13.98 -6.69 -5.24
C GLU A 141 -15.14 -6.85 -6.23
N ALA A 142 -16.23 -7.52 -5.83
CA ALA A 142 -17.42 -7.73 -6.67
C ALA A 142 -18.15 -6.41 -7.02
N ASP A 143 -17.95 -5.36 -6.23
CA ASP A 143 -18.55 -4.03 -6.39
C ASP A 143 -17.53 -2.97 -6.85
N MET A 144 -16.36 -3.41 -7.30
CA MET A 144 -15.27 -2.53 -7.71
C MET A 144 -15.45 -2.06 -9.16
N GLY A 145 -15.41 -0.73 -9.36
CA GLY A 145 -15.38 -0.12 -10.69
C GLY A 145 -13.96 -0.10 -11.26
N PHE A 146 -13.86 -0.04 -12.60
CA PHE A 146 -12.57 0.07 -13.30
C PHE A 146 -12.64 1.15 -14.39
N SER A 147 -11.57 1.93 -14.54
CA SER A 147 -11.48 2.96 -15.57
C SER A 147 -10.04 3.23 -16.01
N TRP A 148 -9.90 3.59 -17.29
CA TRP A 148 -8.67 4.15 -17.83
C TRP A 148 -8.76 5.68 -17.82
N VAL A 149 -7.78 6.35 -17.26
CA VAL A 149 -7.69 7.82 -17.21
C VAL A 149 -6.34 8.26 -17.74
N ASP A 150 -6.31 9.28 -18.58
CA ASP A 150 -5.05 9.91 -19.01
C ASP A 150 -4.24 10.34 -17.78
N LEU A 151 -2.92 10.13 -17.78
CA LEU A 151 -2.07 10.34 -16.59
C LEU A 151 -2.07 11.81 -16.13
N GLU A 152 -2.04 12.76 -17.06
CA GLU A 152 -2.11 14.19 -16.72
C GLU A 152 -3.50 14.55 -16.18
N GLU A 153 -4.58 14.01 -16.78
CA GLU A 153 -5.93 14.19 -16.25
C GLU A 153 -6.09 13.55 -14.86
N ALA A 154 -5.47 12.39 -14.60
CA ALA A 154 -5.46 11.78 -13.27
C ALA A 154 -4.73 12.66 -12.24
N ALA A 155 -3.62 13.28 -12.64
CA ALA A 155 -2.91 14.26 -11.81
C ALA A 155 -3.78 15.50 -11.52
N ASP A 156 -4.47 16.00 -12.53
CA ASP A 156 -5.43 17.10 -12.37
C ASP A 156 -6.61 16.73 -11.46
N LYS A 157 -7.12 15.49 -11.56
CA LYS A 157 -8.15 14.96 -10.65
C LYS A 157 -7.71 14.96 -9.20
N ALA A 158 -6.45 14.64 -8.92
CA ALA A 158 -5.88 14.75 -7.58
C ALA A 158 -5.91 16.21 -7.07
N LEU A 159 -5.54 17.18 -7.92
CA LEU A 159 -5.58 18.60 -7.56
C LEU A 159 -7.00 19.14 -7.38
N ARG A 160 -7.98 18.60 -8.12
CA ARG A 160 -9.40 18.98 -8.02
C ARG A 160 -10.19 18.23 -6.94
N ARG A 161 -9.54 17.36 -6.14
CA ARG A 161 -10.16 16.53 -5.08
C ARG A 161 -11.10 15.43 -5.61
N GLU A 162 -10.93 15.01 -6.84
CA GLU A 162 -11.64 13.87 -7.41
C GLU A 162 -10.91 12.55 -7.11
N VAL A 163 -9.58 12.59 -6.91
CA VAL A 163 -8.77 11.51 -6.35
C VAL A 163 -8.23 12.00 -5.01
N VAL A 164 -8.64 11.36 -3.92
CA VAL A 164 -8.30 11.79 -2.54
C VAL A 164 -7.60 10.70 -1.73
N ASN A 165 -7.56 9.46 -2.22
CA ASN A 165 -6.77 8.40 -1.60
C ASN A 165 -5.27 8.78 -1.65
N SER A 166 -4.61 8.83 -0.50
CA SER A 166 -3.22 9.33 -0.39
C SER A 166 -2.22 8.52 -1.21
N ILE A 167 -2.41 7.22 -1.34
CA ILE A 167 -1.56 6.31 -2.12
C ILE A 167 -1.74 6.62 -3.61
N ALA A 168 -3.00 6.73 -4.07
CA ALA A 168 -3.31 7.07 -5.45
C ALA A 168 -2.78 8.45 -5.83
N VAL A 169 -3.03 9.48 -5.01
CA VAL A 169 -2.49 10.84 -5.21
C VAL A 169 -0.97 10.81 -5.34
N SER A 170 -0.28 10.12 -4.42
CA SER A 170 1.19 10.07 -4.42
C SER A 170 1.73 9.31 -5.62
N GLY A 171 1.15 8.15 -5.96
CA GLY A 171 1.55 7.32 -7.08
C GLY A 171 1.34 8.02 -8.43
N ILE A 172 0.16 8.61 -8.64
CA ILE A 172 -0.18 9.34 -9.87
C ILE A 172 0.76 10.53 -10.08
N LEU A 173 0.96 11.37 -9.06
CA LEU A 173 1.84 12.54 -9.17
C LEU A 173 3.30 12.14 -9.36
N ALA A 174 3.76 11.07 -8.70
CA ALA A 174 5.11 10.54 -8.90
C ALA A 174 5.29 10.00 -10.33
N ALA A 175 4.30 9.26 -10.87
CA ALA A 175 4.33 8.76 -12.23
C ALA A 175 4.32 9.89 -13.28
N ALA A 176 3.43 10.87 -13.11
CA ALA A 176 3.38 12.05 -13.98
C ALA A 176 4.74 12.79 -13.99
N ARG A 177 5.35 12.94 -12.81
CA ARG A 177 6.68 13.56 -12.71
C ARG A 177 7.77 12.75 -13.37
N LEU A 178 7.78 11.41 -13.17
CA LEU A 178 8.76 10.51 -13.77
C LEU A 178 8.66 10.52 -15.29
N VAL A 179 7.44 10.41 -15.83
CA VAL A 179 7.17 10.42 -17.28
C VAL A 179 7.57 11.76 -17.91
N ALA A 180 7.18 12.88 -17.31
CA ALA A 180 7.51 14.23 -17.82
C ALA A 180 9.02 14.50 -17.88
N ARG A 181 9.83 13.82 -17.06
CA ARG A 181 11.28 13.93 -17.07
C ARG A 181 11.98 12.93 -17.99
N GLY A 182 11.28 11.87 -18.39
CA GLY A 182 11.88 10.73 -19.08
C GLY A 182 12.85 9.95 -18.19
N ASP A 183 12.67 10.01 -16.86
CA ASP A 183 13.49 9.29 -15.89
C ASP A 183 13.08 7.80 -15.84
N ALA A 184 14.01 6.91 -15.48
CA ALA A 184 13.71 5.50 -15.20
C ALA A 184 13.23 5.34 -13.75
N PRO A 185 12.32 4.38 -13.47
CA PRO A 185 11.97 4.02 -12.11
C PRO A 185 13.14 3.34 -11.41
N ARG A 186 13.07 3.22 -10.08
CA ARG A 186 14.04 2.47 -9.29
C ARG A 186 13.96 0.97 -9.59
N PRO A 187 15.05 0.21 -9.42
CA PRO A 187 15.05 -1.22 -9.66
C PRO A 187 14.13 -1.97 -8.68
N ILE A 188 13.54 -3.08 -9.15
CA ILE A 188 12.56 -3.88 -8.40
C ILE A 188 13.16 -4.60 -7.18
N ASP A 189 14.48 -4.81 -7.18
CA ASP A 189 15.23 -5.46 -6.10
C ASP A 189 15.72 -4.48 -5.02
N GLU A 190 15.34 -3.21 -5.12
CA GLU A 190 15.67 -2.23 -4.08
C GLU A 190 14.93 -2.58 -2.77
N PRO A 191 15.67 -2.68 -1.63
CA PRO A 191 15.06 -3.07 -0.36
C PRO A 191 13.93 -2.14 0.10
N PHE A 192 12.79 -2.70 0.49
CA PHE A 192 11.70 -1.95 1.12
C PHE A 192 11.98 -1.77 2.62
N ARG A 193 12.81 -0.78 2.96
CA ARG A 193 13.33 -0.57 4.32
C ARG A 193 12.25 -0.30 5.37
N LEU A 194 11.11 0.23 4.96
CA LEU A 194 10.03 0.62 5.85
C LEU A 194 8.88 -0.40 5.87
N ARG A 195 9.05 -1.56 5.21
CA ARG A 195 8.07 -2.65 5.28
C ARG A 195 7.80 -3.00 6.74
N PRO A 196 6.55 -2.89 7.24
CA PRO A 196 6.22 -3.31 8.58
C PRO A 196 6.34 -4.83 8.70
N THR A 197 6.74 -5.32 9.85
CA THR A 197 6.91 -6.75 10.11
C THR A 197 6.25 -7.21 11.42
N SER A 198 5.83 -6.29 12.28
CA SER A 198 5.32 -6.58 13.63
C SER A 198 4.11 -7.51 13.59
N LEU A 199 3.09 -7.14 12.81
CA LEU A 199 1.86 -7.93 12.69
C LEU A 199 2.12 -9.27 12.01
N ALA A 200 2.88 -9.28 10.89
CA ALA A 200 3.20 -10.49 10.16
C ALA A 200 3.98 -11.50 11.01
N ASN A 201 4.98 -11.05 11.76
CA ASN A 201 5.74 -11.90 12.68
C ASN A 201 4.84 -12.49 13.77
N ARG A 202 3.97 -11.68 14.37
CA ARG A 202 3.00 -12.14 15.38
C ARG A 202 2.07 -13.21 14.82
N ARG A 203 1.53 -13.03 13.61
CA ARG A 203 0.67 -14.02 12.96
C ARG A 203 1.40 -15.33 12.67
N ALA A 204 2.63 -15.22 12.16
CA ALA A 204 3.45 -16.41 11.90
C ALA A 204 3.77 -17.18 13.19
N GLU A 205 4.10 -16.50 14.29
CA GLU A 205 4.31 -17.09 15.61
C GLU A 205 3.05 -17.79 16.16
N GLN A 206 1.86 -17.27 15.84
CA GLN A 206 0.57 -17.85 16.19
C GLN A 206 0.15 -19.01 15.26
N GLY A 207 0.92 -19.28 14.20
CA GLY A 207 0.61 -20.32 13.21
C GLY A 207 -0.49 -19.93 12.21
N VAL A 208 -0.81 -18.65 12.08
CA VAL A 208 -1.80 -18.12 11.12
C VAL A 208 -1.11 -17.92 9.79
N VAL A 209 -1.10 -18.97 8.95
CA VAL A 209 -0.47 -19.02 7.64
C VAL A 209 -1.27 -19.96 6.72
N PRO A 210 -1.24 -19.82 5.37
CA PRO A 210 -0.48 -18.81 4.60
C PRO A 210 -1.13 -17.42 4.59
N ASP A 211 -2.47 -17.32 4.69
CA ASP A 211 -3.21 -16.06 4.77
C ASP A 211 -3.21 -15.58 6.22
N MET A 212 -2.46 -14.51 6.49
CA MET A 212 -2.26 -13.98 7.83
C MET A 212 -3.41 -13.09 8.33
N LYS A 213 -4.43 -12.83 7.49
CA LYS A 213 -5.68 -12.13 7.90
C LYS A 213 -6.61 -13.04 8.71
N ARG A 214 -6.48 -14.35 8.59
CA ARG A 214 -7.37 -15.31 9.25
C ARG A 214 -6.96 -15.50 10.71
N ILE A 215 -7.84 -15.12 11.61
CA ILE A 215 -7.74 -15.33 13.05
C ILE A 215 -8.75 -16.40 13.44
#